data_c0a708fbc085f4afc104babfe5210f56
#
_entry.id   c0a708fbc085f4afc104babfe5210f56
#
_cell.length_a   1.000
_cell.length_b   1.000
_cell.length_c   1.000
_cell.angle_alpha   90.00
_cell.angle_beta   90.00
_cell.angle_gamma   90.00
#
_symmetry.space_group_name_H-M   'P 1'
#
loop_
_entity.id
_entity.type
_entity.pdbx_description
1 polymer ?
#
loop_
_entity_poly.entity_id
_entity_poly.type
_entity_poly.pdbx_seq_one_letter_code
_entity_poly.pdbx_strand_id
1 'polypeptide(L)'
;MKRRVLFLTSPVGPLGSGEGGGVETNLMNLTPILARRGHQVAIVAPAGSVQPSPDVQVYQVEGRPPPYATTAQRDQPIVCQADGVLERMWELAMRVQDQYDAIIGINYDWLAYYLTPFFKTPVGHIISIASTIDAVDEIIRERFYEYPNHFAVNTCAQAATFPFIDPCRMMSLYGGVDLAKYEFNPTPQQRISWVARISPEKGLEDAFAVAQRLRLPLDVCGKMQHREYWNDCIARYPDVDVTYHGFLDQATLHRVVRNTTAMLMTPHWVEAFGNTCIEALAGGTPVIAYNEGGPSELVQDGVSGYLVPPRDIDALTEAVRRINQLDRRNARKRAEQFSLERFADRYERFIEHVIYGSPETPVDWELQASHPHC
;
A
#
# COMPACT_ATOMS: atom_id res chain seq x y z
N MET A 1 -22.53 3.78 -13.05
CA MET A 1 -23.85 3.42 -12.46
C MET A 1 -23.70 3.21 -10.96
N LYS A 2 -24.80 3.35 -10.16
CA LYS A 2 -24.77 3.02 -8.73
C LYS A 2 -24.68 1.51 -8.53
N ARG A 3 -23.80 1.04 -7.65
CA ARG A 3 -23.56 -0.39 -7.38
C ARG A 3 -23.65 -0.68 -5.90
N ARG A 4 -23.95 -1.93 -5.57
CA ARG A 4 -23.87 -2.49 -4.23
C ARG A 4 -22.58 -3.31 -4.17
N VAL A 5 -21.60 -2.86 -3.38
CA VAL A 5 -20.26 -3.45 -3.35
C VAL A 5 -19.90 -3.88 -1.94
N LEU A 6 -19.49 -5.13 -1.80
CA LEU A 6 -18.97 -5.69 -0.56
C LEU A 6 -17.45 -5.79 -0.64
N PHE A 7 -16.74 -5.09 0.24
CA PHE A 7 -15.30 -5.22 0.40
C PHE A 7 -14.96 -6.20 1.51
N LEU A 8 -13.91 -7.00 1.31
CA LEU A 8 -13.28 -7.76 2.38
C LEU A 8 -11.89 -7.16 2.63
N THR A 9 -11.67 -6.66 3.85
CA THR A 9 -10.37 -6.09 4.23
C THR A 9 -9.35 -7.18 4.55
N SER A 10 -8.10 -6.79 4.82
CA SER A 10 -7.08 -7.71 5.36
C SER A 10 -7.55 -8.31 6.68
N PRO A 11 -7.33 -9.63 6.91
CA PRO A 11 -7.69 -10.30 8.15
C PRO A 11 -6.68 -10.07 9.29
N VAL A 12 -5.61 -9.31 9.06
CA VAL A 12 -4.47 -9.17 9.98
C VAL A 12 -4.84 -8.38 11.24
N GLY A 13 -5.77 -7.41 11.14
CA GLY A 13 -6.21 -6.60 12.26
C GLY A 13 -7.48 -5.81 11.97
N PRO A 14 -8.10 -5.23 13.01
CA PRO A 14 -9.28 -4.40 12.87
C PRO A 14 -9.03 -3.16 12.00
N LEU A 15 -10.02 -2.78 11.21
CA LEU A 15 -10.01 -1.54 10.42
C LEU A 15 -9.98 -0.32 11.37
N GLY A 16 -8.99 0.56 11.23
CA GLY A 16 -8.76 1.70 12.12
C GLY A 16 -7.72 1.44 13.22
N SER A 17 -7.16 0.21 13.31
CA SER A 17 -6.12 -0.14 14.29
C SER A 17 -4.69 0.25 13.88
N GLY A 18 -4.47 0.46 12.58
CA GLY A 18 -3.13 0.63 11.99
C GLY A 18 -2.36 -0.68 11.76
N GLU A 19 -2.93 -1.84 12.13
CA GLU A 19 -2.30 -3.15 11.93
C GLU A 19 -2.36 -3.62 10.49
N GLY A 20 -3.44 -3.33 9.79
CA GLY A 20 -3.63 -3.62 8.36
C GLY A 20 -2.83 -2.73 7.41
N GLY A 21 -2.14 -1.72 7.94
CA GLY A 21 -1.23 -0.86 7.18
C GLY A 21 -1.89 -0.18 5.97
N GLY A 22 -1.25 -0.29 4.80
CA GLY A 22 -1.72 0.37 3.58
C GLY A 22 -3.11 -0.06 3.10
N VAL A 23 -3.49 -1.31 3.29
CA VAL A 23 -4.82 -1.84 2.92
C VAL A 23 -5.91 -1.12 3.71
N GLU A 24 -5.70 -1.01 5.01
CA GLU A 24 -6.61 -0.33 5.93
C GLU A 24 -6.78 1.14 5.56
N THR A 25 -5.66 1.86 5.38
CA THR A 25 -5.67 3.28 5.00
C THR A 25 -6.41 3.49 3.68
N ASN A 26 -6.18 2.64 2.68
CA ASN A 26 -6.83 2.72 1.39
C ASN A 26 -8.36 2.52 1.48
N LEU A 27 -8.84 1.53 2.25
CA LEU A 27 -10.28 1.31 2.44
C LEU A 27 -10.93 2.45 3.23
N MET A 28 -10.29 2.95 4.28
CA MET A 28 -10.76 4.09 5.08
C MET A 28 -10.92 5.35 4.22
N ASN A 29 -10.06 5.54 3.25
CA ASN A 29 -10.11 6.70 2.35
C ASN A 29 -11.11 6.49 1.18
N LEU A 30 -11.15 5.29 0.61
CA LEU A 30 -11.93 4.97 -0.60
C LEU A 30 -13.44 4.88 -0.34
N THR A 31 -13.82 4.10 0.68
CA THR A 31 -15.22 3.70 0.83
C THR A 31 -16.18 4.85 1.13
N PRO A 32 -15.78 5.91 1.88
CA PRO A 32 -16.61 7.11 2.01
C PRO A 32 -16.83 7.86 0.68
N ILE A 33 -15.87 7.81 -0.24
CA ILE A 33 -15.99 8.48 -1.54
C ILE A 33 -16.96 7.71 -2.41
N LEU A 34 -16.84 6.40 -2.48
CA LEU A 34 -17.77 5.56 -3.24
C LEU A 34 -19.20 5.72 -2.72
N ALA A 35 -19.39 5.79 -1.40
CA ALA A 35 -20.71 6.06 -0.79
C ALA A 35 -21.25 7.44 -1.20
N ARG A 36 -20.45 8.51 -1.13
CA ARG A 36 -20.84 9.86 -1.60
C ARG A 36 -21.18 9.92 -3.09
N ARG A 37 -20.54 9.07 -3.92
CA ARG A 37 -20.84 8.91 -5.34
C ARG A 37 -22.13 8.11 -5.59
N GLY A 38 -22.75 7.60 -4.52
CA GLY A 38 -24.05 6.95 -4.51
C GLY A 38 -24.01 5.43 -4.63
N HIS A 39 -22.84 4.81 -4.46
CA HIS A 39 -22.76 3.35 -4.30
C HIS A 39 -23.24 2.96 -2.89
N GLN A 40 -23.82 1.77 -2.78
CA GLN A 40 -24.06 1.14 -1.49
C GLN A 40 -22.82 0.32 -1.14
N VAL A 41 -22.09 0.72 -0.10
CA VAL A 41 -20.80 0.12 0.25
C VAL A 41 -20.87 -0.56 1.60
N ALA A 42 -20.40 -1.79 1.66
CA ALA A 42 -20.20 -2.50 2.91
C ALA A 42 -18.80 -3.11 2.98
N ILE A 43 -18.31 -3.31 4.20
CA ILE A 43 -17.00 -3.93 4.46
C ILE A 43 -17.20 -5.10 5.42
N VAL A 44 -16.60 -6.25 5.12
CA VAL A 44 -16.38 -7.34 6.08
C VAL A 44 -14.98 -7.17 6.66
N ALA A 45 -14.87 -7.09 7.97
CA ALA A 45 -13.63 -6.79 8.68
C ALA A 45 -13.55 -7.54 10.03
N PRO A 46 -12.35 -7.74 10.59
CA PRO A 46 -12.17 -8.27 11.94
C PRO A 46 -12.92 -7.46 12.99
N ALA A 47 -13.33 -8.12 14.07
CA ALA A 47 -13.99 -7.46 15.20
C ALA A 47 -13.12 -6.35 15.81
N GLY A 48 -13.76 -5.30 16.33
CA GLY A 48 -13.09 -4.07 16.80
C GLY A 48 -12.84 -3.04 15.69
N SER A 49 -13.27 -3.32 14.45
CA SER A 49 -13.15 -2.39 13.31
C SER A 49 -14.03 -1.17 13.48
N VAL A 50 -13.50 0.00 13.11
CA VAL A 50 -14.26 1.24 13.07
C VAL A 50 -14.95 1.43 11.72
N GLN A 51 -16.04 2.18 11.72
CA GLN A 51 -16.79 2.53 10.51
C GLN A 51 -16.15 3.75 9.84
N PRO A 52 -15.77 3.66 8.53
CA PRO A 52 -15.12 4.79 7.81
C PRO A 52 -16.00 6.03 7.68
N SER A 53 -17.31 5.84 7.54
CA SER A 53 -18.32 6.90 7.54
C SER A 53 -19.70 6.32 7.87
N PRO A 54 -20.69 7.15 8.26
CA PRO A 54 -22.04 6.67 8.56
C PRO A 54 -22.73 5.94 7.39
N ASP A 55 -22.31 6.23 6.15
CA ASP A 55 -22.88 5.65 4.93
C ASP A 55 -22.21 4.33 4.49
N VAL A 56 -21.20 3.86 5.24
CA VAL A 56 -20.48 2.60 4.96
C VAL A 56 -20.78 1.59 6.04
N GLN A 57 -21.47 0.51 5.69
CA GLN A 57 -21.76 -0.57 6.64
C GLN A 57 -20.51 -1.41 6.93
N VAL A 58 -20.29 -1.80 8.19
CA VAL A 58 -19.19 -2.71 8.57
C VAL A 58 -19.77 -3.95 9.26
N TYR A 59 -19.55 -5.11 8.64
CA TYR A 59 -19.79 -6.41 9.25
C TYR A 59 -18.53 -6.84 10.00
N GLN A 60 -18.61 -6.95 11.29
CA GLN A 60 -17.50 -7.37 12.14
C GLN A 60 -17.51 -8.86 12.36
N VAL A 61 -16.36 -9.51 12.24
CA VAL A 61 -16.18 -10.96 12.34
C VAL A 61 -15.15 -11.29 13.42
N GLU A 62 -15.55 -12.07 14.40
CA GLU A 62 -14.66 -12.61 15.41
C GLU A 62 -13.81 -13.76 14.83
N GLY A 63 -12.56 -13.87 15.29
CA GLY A 63 -11.69 -14.98 14.92
C GLY A 63 -10.23 -14.68 15.20
N ARG A 64 -9.39 -15.70 15.07
CA ARG A 64 -7.95 -15.57 15.24
C ARG A 64 -7.34 -15.02 13.91
N PRO A 65 -6.52 -13.95 13.97
CA PRO A 65 -5.85 -13.45 12.79
C PRO A 65 -4.81 -14.46 12.24
N PRO A 66 -4.61 -14.52 10.92
CA PRO A 66 -3.54 -15.32 10.35
C PRO A 66 -2.18 -14.69 10.64
N PRO A 67 -1.07 -15.45 10.50
CA PRO A 67 0.27 -14.88 10.53
C PRO A 67 0.47 -13.89 9.37
N TYR A 68 1.40 -12.95 9.53
CA TYR A 68 1.73 -11.98 8.48
C TYR A 68 2.39 -12.66 7.27
N ALA A 69 1.81 -12.53 6.09
CA ALA A 69 2.40 -13.07 4.86
C ALA A 69 3.75 -12.42 4.49
N THR A 70 4.03 -11.21 4.98
CA THR A 70 5.30 -10.50 4.76
C THR A 70 6.51 -11.15 5.46
N THR A 71 6.27 -12.06 6.40
CA THR A 71 7.32 -12.84 7.10
C THR A 71 7.34 -14.29 6.66
N ALA A 72 6.51 -14.67 5.69
CA ALA A 72 6.42 -16.03 5.18
C ALA A 72 7.62 -16.41 4.32
N GLN A 73 7.93 -17.71 4.27
CA GLN A 73 8.90 -18.29 3.35
C GLN A 73 8.19 -18.80 2.09
N ARG A 74 8.93 -18.86 0.98
CA ARG A 74 8.39 -19.29 -0.32
C ARG A 74 7.66 -20.63 -0.29
N ASP A 75 8.23 -21.61 0.40
CA ASP A 75 7.74 -22.98 0.52
C ASP A 75 6.78 -23.20 1.71
N GLN A 76 6.34 -22.11 2.35
CA GLN A 76 5.46 -22.21 3.51
C GLN A 76 4.13 -22.87 3.13
N PRO A 77 3.68 -23.90 3.87
CA PRO A 77 2.41 -24.55 3.62
C PRO A 77 1.23 -23.63 3.96
N ILE A 78 0.13 -23.79 3.22
CA ILE A 78 -1.12 -23.12 3.53
C ILE A 78 -1.77 -23.79 4.75
N VAL A 79 -2.13 -22.99 5.75
CA VAL A 79 -2.78 -23.46 6.97
C VAL A 79 -4.12 -22.74 7.13
N CYS A 80 -5.22 -23.48 6.98
CA CYS A 80 -6.55 -22.99 7.30
C CYS A 80 -6.83 -23.22 8.79
N GLN A 81 -7.39 -22.21 9.46
CA GLN A 81 -7.67 -22.26 10.90
C GLN A 81 -9.19 -22.39 11.13
N ALA A 82 -9.62 -23.37 11.90
CA ALA A 82 -11.05 -23.59 12.18
C ALA A 82 -11.74 -22.39 12.87
N ASP A 83 -10.99 -21.60 13.63
CA ASP A 83 -11.43 -20.38 14.31
C ASP A 83 -10.85 -19.11 13.67
N GLY A 84 -10.32 -19.20 12.44
CA GLY A 84 -9.68 -18.10 11.73
C GLY A 84 -10.67 -17.01 11.32
N VAL A 85 -10.25 -15.76 11.45
CA VAL A 85 -11.06 -14.61 11.03
C VAL A 85 -11.21 -14.57 9.51
N LEU A 86 -10.18 -14.95 8.76
CA LEU A 86 -10.20 -15.00 7.28
C LEU A 86 -11.33 -15.92 6.79
N GLU A 87 -11.36 -17.15 7.30
CA GLU A 87 -12.34 -18.18 6.92
C GLU A 87 -13.77 -17.69 7.18
N ARG A 88 -13.98 -17.11 8.36
CA ARG A 88 -15.28 -16.57 8.75
C ARG A 88 -15.70 -15.33 7.95
N MET A 89 -14.77 -14.49 7.56
CA MET A 89 -15.04 -13.34 6.68
C MET A 89 -15.55 -13.81 5.32
N TRP A 90 -14.91 -14.79 4.71
CA TRP A 90 -15.33 -15.35 3.42
C TRP A 90 -16.64 -16.15 3.54
N GLU A 91 -16.86 -16.88 4.63
CA GLU A 91 -18.14 -17.53 4.94
C GLU A 91 -19.27 -16.50 5.05
N LEU A 92 -19.06 -15.38 5.73
CA LEU A 92 -20.06 -14.31 5.82
C LEU A 92 -20.32 -13.70 4.43
N ALA A 93 -19.28 -13.40 3.65
CA ALA A 93 -19.44 -12.89 2.29
C ALA A 93 -20.29 -13.82 1.43
N MET A 94 -20.06 -15.14 1.51
CA MET A 94 -20.84 -16.14 0.80
C MET A 94 -22.31 -16.15 1.23
N ARG A 95 -22.60 -15.95 2.52
CA ARG A 95 -23.99 -15.90 3.02
C ARG A 95 -24.76 -14.67 2.57
N VAL A 96 -24.07 -13.52 2.38
CA VAL A 96 -24.73 -12.24 2.04
C VAL A 96 -24.58 -11.86 0.57
N GLN A 97 -23.90 -12.65 -0.23
CA GLN A 97 -23.50 -12.33 -1.62
C GLN A 97 -24.64 -11.82 -2.50
N ASP A 98 -25.86 -12.39 -2.38
CA ASP A 98 -27.03 -12.01 -3.21
C ASP A 98 -27.48 -10.56 -2.99
N GLN A 99 -26.98 -9.87 -1.94
CA GLN A 99 -27.29 -8.48 -1.65
C GLN A 99 -26.38 -7.51 -2.43
N TYR A 100 -25.32 -8.00 -3.09
CA TYR A 100 -24.29 -7.21 -3.72
C TYR A 100 -24.15 -7.52 -5.21
N ASP A 101 -23.70 -6.51 -5.97
CA ASP A 101 -23.45 -6.63 -7.40
C ASP A 101 -22.02 -7.11 -7.68
N ALA A 102 -21.08 -6.84 -6.73
CA ALA A 102 -19.71 -7.35 -6.73
C ALA A 102 -19.17 -7.50 -5.31
N ILE A 103 -18.24 -8.42 -5.15
CA ILE A 103 -17.44 -8.63 -3.93
C ILE A 103 -16.00 -8.35 -4.28
N ILE A 104 -15.31 -7.49 -3.50
CA ILE A 104 -13.91 -7.12 -3.74
C ILE A 104 -13.08 -7.51 -2.52
N GLY A 105 -12.24 -8.55 -2.69
CA GLY A 105 -11.28 -8.98 -1.68
C GLY A 105 -9.94 -8.25 -1.83
N ILE A 106 -9.41 -7.68 -0.73
CA ILE A 106 -8.06 -7.11 -0.70
C ILE A 106 -7.19 -8.03 0.13
N ASN A 107 -6.48 -8.93 -0.55
CA ASN A 107 -5.84 -10.06 0.12
C ASN A 107 -4.60 -10.58 -0.64
N TYR A 108 -3.85 -11.43 0.04
CA TYR A 108 -2.86 -12.34 -0.54
C TYR A 108 -2.96 -13.66 0.24
N ASP A 109 -4.11 -14.33 0.11
CA ASP A 109 -4.48 -15.54 0.87
C ASP A 109 -5.06 -16.59 -0.05
N TRP A 110 -4.55 -17.81 0.03
CA TRP A 110 -4.94 -18.94 -0.81
C TRP A 110 -6.45 -19.19 -0.80
N LEU A 111 -7.08 -19.13 0.37
CA LEU A 111 -8.50 -19.43 0.54
C LEU A 111 -9.40 -18.50 -0.28
N ALA A 112 -9.07 -17.21 -0.31
CA ALA A 112 -9.81 -16.20 -1.05
C ALA A 112 -9.92 -16.55 -2.56
N TYR A 113 -8.79 -16.90 -3.16
CA TYR A 113 -8.72 -17.28 -4.57
C TYR A 113 -9.37 -18.63 -4.83
N TYR A 114 -9.18 -19.62 -3.94
CA TYR A 114 -9.80 -20.93 -4.05
C TYR A 114 -11.33 -20.85 -4.06
N LEU A 115 -11.92 -19.98 -3.24
CA LEU A 115 -13.36 -19.84 -3.11
C LEU A 115 -14.04 -19.12 -4.28
N THR A 116 -13.30 -18.41 -5.14
CA THR A 116 -13.85 -17.60 -6.24
C THR A 116 -14.91 -18.34 -7.08
N PRO A 117 -14.70 -19.59 -7.57
CA PRO A 117 -15.68 -20.29 -8.41
C PRO A 117 -16.97 -20.68 -7.67
N PHE A 118 -16.99 -20.62 -6.35
CA PHE A 118 -18.16 -21.03 -5.54
C PHE A 118 -19.13 -19.87 -5.27
N PHE A 119 -18.76 -18.64 -5.64
CA PHE A 119 -19.63 -17.48 -5.54
C PHE A 119 -20.52 -17.35 -6.79
N LYS A 120 -21.77 -16.91 -6.58
CA LYS A 120 -22.68 -16.52 -7.66
C LYS A 120 -22.46 -15.06 -8.05
N THR A 121 -22.19 -14.22 -7.04
CA THR A 121 -21.82 -12.80 -7.24
C THR A 121 -20.37 -12.71 -7.68
N PRO A 122 -20.04 -11.93 -8.72
CA PRO A 122 -18.66 -11.77 -9.19
C PRO A 122 -17.72 -11.33 -8.08
N VAL A 123 -16.57 -12.01 -7.96
CA VAL A 123 -15.54 -11.70 -6.95
C VAL A 123 -14.31 -11.15 -7.65
N GLY A 124 -13.94 -9.92 -7.31
CA GLY A 124 -12.68 -9.30 -7.73
C GLY A 124 -11.62 -9.37 -6.61
N HIS A 125 -10.37 -9.50 -7.00
CA HIS A 125 -9.23 -9.59 -6.09
C HIS A 125 -8.23 -8.47 -6.34
N ILE A 126 -7.90 -7.75 -5.27
CA ILE A 126 -6.78 -6.81 -5.26
C ILE A 126 -5.66 -7.48 -4.49
N ILE A 127 -4.61 -7.87 -5.20
CA ILE A 127 -3.45 -8.54 -4.61
C ILE A 127 -2.73 -7.51 -3.75
N SER A 128 -2.64 -7.76 -2.43
CA SER A 128 -2.22 -6.74 -1.45
C SER A 128 -0.71 -6.60 -1.27
N ILE A 129 0.07 -7.63 -1.61
CA ILE A 129 1.54 -7.65 -1.52
C ILE A 129 2.17 -8.27 -2.76
N ALA A 130 3.48 -8.13 -2.91
CA ALA A 130 4.26 -8.81 -3.95
C ALA A 130 4.24 -10.35 -3.77
N SER A 131 4.60 -11.08 -4.81
CA SER A 131 4.75 -12.54 -4.79
C SER A 131 5.69 -12.99 -3.66
N THR A 132 5.20 -13.85 -2.77
CA THR A 132 5.93 -14.25 -1.56
C THR A 132 5.81 -15.74 -1.24
N ILE A 133 4.67 -16.39 -1.53
CA ILE A 133 4.36 -17.78 -1.17
C ILE A 133 3.98 -18.56 -2.42
N ASP A 134 4.73 -19.61 -2.76
CA ASP A 134 4.55 -20.36 -4.00
C ASP A 134 3.12 -20.96 -4.13
N ALA A 135 2.55 -21.47 -3.04
CA ALA A 135 1.20 -22.04 -3.07
C ALA A 135 0.11 -20.98 -3.32
N VAL A 136 0.33 -19.73 -2.87
CA VAL A 136 -0.58 -18.60 -3.15
C VAL A 136 -0.40 -18.14 -4.59
N ASP A 137 0.82 -18.07 -5.08
CA ASP A 137 1.11 -17.70 -6.47
C ASP A 137 0.48 -18.69 -7.46
N GLU A 138 0.53 -19.99 -7.14
CA GLU A 138 -0.05 -21.03 -7.99
C GLU A 138 -1.57 -20.88 -8.12
N ILE A 139 -2.29 -20.66 -7.02
CA ILE A 139 -3.75 -20.46 -7.08
C ILE A 139 -4.11 -19.12 -7.77
N ILE A 140 -3.29 -18.06 -7.59
CA ILE A 140 -3.45 -16.81 -8.34
C ILE A 140 -3.31 -17.08 -9.84
N ARG A 141 -2.28 -17.82 -10.25
CA ARG A 141 -2.06 -18.20 -11.65
C ARG A 141 -3.28 -18.89 -12.24
N GLU A 142 -3.78 -19.95 -11.58
CA GLU A 142 -4.96 -20.69 -12.04
C GLU A 142 -6.17 -19.77 -12.20
N ARG A 143 -6.49 -18.99 -11.17
CA ARG A 143 -7.68 -18.12 -11.17
C ARG A 143 -7.55 -16.95 -12.12
N PHE A 144 -6.35 -16.39 -12.32
CA PHE A 144 -6.12 -15.33 -13.28
C PHE A 144 -6.43 -15.76 -14.72
N TYR A 145 -6.04 -16.98 -15.12
CA TYR A 145 -6.33 -17.48 -16.45
C TYR A 145 -7.81 -17.85 -16.63
N GLU A 146 -8.50 -18.21 -15.56
CA GLU A 146 -9.93 -18.50 -15.57
C GLU A 146 -10.80 -17.21 -15.55
N TYR A 147 -10.36 -16.21 -14.76
CA TYR A 147 -11.06 -14.93 -14.53
C TYR A 147 -10.12 -13.72 -14.70
N PRO A 148 -9.59 -13.44 -15.90
CA PRO A 148 -8.52 -12.44 -16.07
C PRO A 148 -8.92 -11.02 -15.67
N ASN A 149 -10.21 -10.67 -15.76
CA ASN A 149 -10.73 -9.34 -15.40
C ASN A 149 -11.02 -9.14 -13.91
N HIS A 150 -10.81 -10.18 -13.11
CA HIS A 150 -11.12 -10.19 -11.68
C HIS A 150 -9.90 -9.87 -10.81
N PHE A 151 -8.74 -9.55 -11.41
CA PHE A 151 -7.51 -9.32 -10.67
C PHE A 151 -6.96 -7.92 -10.90
N ALA A 152 -6.55 -7.28 -9.81
CA ALA A 152 -5.86 -6.02 -9.81
C ALA A 152 -4.69 -6.05 -8.82
N VAL A 153 -3.77 -5.12 -9.00
CA VAL A 153 -2.59 -4.90 -8.16
C VAL A 153 -2.52 -3.43 -7.75
N ASN A 154 -1.57 -3.08 -6.88
CA ASN A 154 -1.36 -1.68 -6.54
C ASN A 154 -0.50 -0.96 -7.60
N THR A 155 0.50 -1.65 -8.19
CA THR A 155 1.45 -1.07 -9.16
C THR A 155 1.88 -2.09 -10.21
N CYS A 156 2.39 -1.63 -11.35
CA CYS A 156 2.98 -2.50 -12.36
C CYS A 156 4.22 -3.23 -11.83
N ALA A 157 5.04 -2.57 -11.03
CA ALA A 157 6.20 -3.18 -10.40
C ALA A 157 5.81 -4.33 -9.46
N GLN A 158 4.68 -4.21 -8.77
CA GLN A 158 4.10 -5.33 -8.01
C GLN A 158 3.64 -6.45 -8.95
N ALA A 159 2.93 -6.13 -10.04
CA ALA A 159 2.50 -7.13 -11.02
C ALA A 159 3.68 -7.92 -11.59
N ALA A 160 4.80 -7.26 -11.86
CA ALA A 160 6.02 -7.88 -12.37
C ALA A 160 6.66 -8.92 -11.42
N THR A 161 6.25 -8.95 -10.15
CA THR A 161 6.70 -9.99 -9.21
C THR A 161 6.02 -11.35 -9.44
N PHE A 162 4.97 -11.40 -10.27
CA PHE A 162 4.25 -12.62 -10.66
C PHE A 162 4.69 -13.05 -12.07
N PRO A 163 5.77 -13.86 -12.22
CA PRO A 163 6.43 -14.12 -13.50
C PRO A 163 5.56 -14.89 -14.51
N PHE A 164 4.44 -15.43 -14.05
CA PHE A 164 3.47 -16.19 -14.86
C PHE A 164 2.35 -15.31 -15.45
N ILE A 165 2.33 -14.01 -15.15
CA ILE A 165 1.33 -13.06 -15.68
C ILE A 165 2.07 -11.89 -16.32
N ASP A 166 1.66 -11.53 -17.53
CA ASP A 166 2.10 -10.27 -18.15
C ASP A 166 1.60 -9.08 -17.29
N PRO A 167 2.50 -8.25 -16.74
CA PRO A 167 2.10 -7.12 -15.89
C PRO A 167 1.07 -6.20 -16.51
N CYS A 168 1.10 -5.99 -17.82
CA CYS A 168 0.14 -5.17 -18.55
C CYS A 168 -1.29 -5.74 -18.60
N ARG A 169 -1.47 -6.99 -18.21
CA ARG A 169 -2.80 -7.63 -18.12
C ARG A 169 -3.46 -7.47 -16.76
N MET A 170 -2.74 -6.97 -15.77
CA MET A 170 -3.29 -6.66 -14.45
C MET A 170 -3.56 -5.15 -14.32
N MET A 171 -4.73 -4.82 -13.80
CA MET A 171 -5.09 -3.44 -13.51
C MET A 171 -4.31 -2.89 -12.33
N SER A 172 -3.53 -1.80 -12.53
CA SER A 172 -2.86 -1.10 -11.43
C SER A 172 -3.78 -0.03 -10.84
N LEU A 173 -4.17 -0.22 -9.58
CA LEU A 173 -5.14 0.67 -8.93
C LEU A 173 -4.49 1.85 -8.22
N TYR A 174 -3.21 1.73 -7.84
CA TYR A 174 -2.49 2.67 -7.00
C TYR A 174 -3.24 2.95 -5.68
N GLY A 175 -2.65 3.72 -4.80
CA GLY A 175 -3.33 4.24 -3.61
C GLY A 175 -3.83 5.67 -3.83
N GLY A 176 -4.50 6.19 -2.83
CA GLY A 176 -5.02 7.56 -2.87
C GLY A 176 -4.70 8.38 -1.63
N VAL A 177 -4.44 9.68 -1.82
CA VAL A 177 -4.16 10.63 -0.75
C VAL A 177 -5.17 11.78 -0.76
N ASP A 178 -5.69 12.12 0.43
CA ASP A 178 -6.55 13.30 0.62
C ASP A 178 -5.68 14.55 0.71
N LEU A 179 -5.47 15.18 -0.42
CA LEU A 179 -4.61 16.36 -0.53
C LEU A 179 -5.02 17.52 0.40
N ALA A 180 -6.28 17.61 0.78
CA ALA A 180 -6.77 18.67 1.66
C ALA A 180 -6.25 18.54 3.10
N LYS A 181 -5.86 17.33 3.51
CA LYS A 181 -5.28 17.06 4.84
C LYS A 181 -3.79 17.39 4.94
N TYR A 182 -3.11 17.67 3.82
CA TYR A 182 -1.66 17.86 3.76
C TYR A 182 -1.30 19.29 3.44
N GLU A 183 -0.86 20.03 4.44
CA GLU A 183 -0.37 21.39 4.27
C GLU A 183 1.02 21.38 3.62
N PHE A 184 1.22 22.24 2.63
CA PHE A 184 2.50 22.42 1.97
C PHE A 184 3.48 23.22 2.83
N ASN A 185 4.75 22.76 2.95
CA ASN A 185 5.81 23.49 3.62
C ASN A 185 6.97 23.81 2.65
N PRO A 186 7.17 25.10 2.27
CA PRO A 186 8.24 25.49 1.36
C PRO A 186 9.62 25.57 2.04
N THR A 187 9.69 25.65 3.38
CA THR A 187 10.90 25.93 4.15
C THR A 187 11.17 24.85 5.22
N PRO A 188 11.64 23.66 4.82
CA PRO A 188 11.93 22.58 5.75
C PRO A 188 13.16 22.88 6.62
N GLN A 189 13.29 22.14 7.69
CA GLN A 189 14.49 22.08 8.49
C GLN A 189 15.51 21.13 7.84
N GLN A 190 16.81 21.35 8.09
CA GLN A 190 17.90 20.50 7.62
C GLN A 190 17.96 19.19 8.40
N ARG A 191 17.03 18.32 8.12
CA ARG A 191 16.87 16.97 8.69
C ARG A 191 16.18 16.05 7.71
N ILE A 192 16.35 14.76 7.87
CA ILE A 192 15.71 13.74 7.04
C ILE A 192 14.72 12.92 7.87
N SER A 193 13.73 12.35 7.23
CA SER A 193 12.76 11.45 7.88
C SER A 193 12.76 10.05 7.26
N TRP A 194 12.36 9.08 8.06
CA TRP A 194 12.09 7.72 7.64
C TRP A 194 10.79 7.25 8.30
N VAL A 195 9.88 6.68 7.50
CA VAL A 195 8.52 6.36 7.96
C VAL A 195 8.13 4.95 7.54
N ALA A 196 8.18 4.02 8.47
CA ALA A 196 7.66 2.65 8.32
C ALA A 196 7.60 1.94 9.68
N ARG A 197 7.05 0.73 9.72
CA ARG A 197 7.24 -0.17 10.87
C ARG A 197 8.73 -0.43 11.07
N ILE A 198 9.18 -0.43 12.32
CA ILE A 198 10.57 -0.73 12.63
C ILE A 198 10.78 -2.25 12.50
N SER A 199 11.24 -2.68 11.34
CA SER A 199 11.49 -4.09 11.01
C SER A 199 12.54 -4.19 9.89
N PRO A 200 13.32 -5.31 9.83
CA PRO A 200 14.47 -5.42 8.93
C PRO A 200 14.13 -5.22 7.46
N GLU A 201 12.99 -5.74 6.99
CA GLU A 201 12.55 -5.61 5.61
C GLU A 201 12.28 -4.16 5.17
N LYS A 202 12.19 -3.22 6.13
CA LYS A 202 11.98 -1.79 5.84
C LYS A 202 13.28 -0.99 5.73
N GLY A 203 14.45 -1.59 6.07
CA GLY A 203 15.77 -1.05 5.78
C GLY A 203 16.11 0.26 6.52
N LEU A 204 15.75 0.38 7.80
CA LEU A 204 16.03 1.56 8.60
C LEU A 204 17.54 1.84 8.74
N GLU A 205 18.37 0.79 8.77
CA GLU A 205 19.84 0.90 8.87
C GLU A 205 20.45 1.75 7.76
N ASP A 206 19.86 1.75 6.56
CA ASP A 206 20.34 2.55 5.44
C ASP A 206 20.10 4.05 5.67
N ALA A 207 18.98 4.41 6.30
CA ALA A 207 18.71 5.78 6.71
C ALA A 207 19.67 6.24 7.80
N PHE A 208 20.02 5.38 8.77
CA PHE A 208 21.04 5.66 9.76
C PHE A 208 22.43 5.87 9.12
N ALA A 209 22.82 5.03 8.17
CA ALA A 209 24.09 5.16 7.45
C ALA A 209 24.20 6.50 6.73
N VAL A 210 23.14 6.95 6.07
CA VAL A 210 23.09 8.26 5.40
C VAL A 210 23.14 9.40 6.42
N ALA A 211 22.34 9.33 7.48
CA ALA A 211 22.31 10.33 8.54
C ALA A 211 23.70 10.54 9.17
N GLN A 212 24.41 9.45 9.47
CA GLN A 212 25.79 9.51 10.01
C GLN A 212 26.76 10.16 9.02
N ARG A 213 26.75 9.75 7.74
CA ARG A 213 27.65 10.28 6.71
C ARG A 213 27.50 11.78 6.47
N LEU A 214 26.25 12.26 6.57
CA LEU A 214 25.91 13.66 6.31
C LEU A 214 25.81 14.51 7.59
N ARG A 215 25.87 13.89 8.76
CA ARG A 215 25.63 14.51 10.06
C ARG A 215 24.30 15.27 10.10
N LEU A 216 23.26 14.65 9.52
CA LEU A 216 21.90 15.18 9.52
C LEU A 216 21.08 14.50 10.62
N PRO A 217 20.25 15.27 11.35
CA PRO A 217 19.26 14.69 12.24
C PRO A 217 18.29 13.78 11.47
N LEU A 218 17.93 12.65 12.08
CA LEU A 218 17.01 11.64 11.53
C LEU A 218 15.76 11.54 12.38
N ASP A 219 14.60 11.85 11.79
CA ASP A 219 13.29 11.60 12.38
C ASP A 219 12.77 10.23 11.95
N VAL A 220 12.52 9.34 12.91
CA VAL A 220 12.01 8.00 12.67
C VAL A 220 10.59 7.91 13.22
N CYS A 221 9.63 7.56 12.33
CA CYS A 221 8.22 7.41 12.69
C CYS A 221 7.75 6.01 12.33
N GLY A 222 7.00 5.36 13.24
CA GLY A 222 6.37 4.09 12.99
C GLY A 222 6.28 3.18 14.21
N LYS A 223 5.53 2.08 14.06
CA LYS A 223 5.33 1.09 15.13
C LYS A 223 6.63 0.32 15.39
N MET A 224 7.02 0.20 16.64
CA MET A 224 8.15 -0.64 17.07
C MET A 224 7.75 -2.12 17.01
N GLN A 225 8.11 -2.78 15.91
CA GLN A 225 7.82 -4.21 15.72
C GLN A 225 9.00 -5.08 16.17
N HIS A 226 10.23 -4.70 15.84
CA HIS A 226 11.44 -5.42 16.18
C HIS A 226 12.40 -4.55 17.01
N ARG A 227 12.32 -4.68 18.33
CA ARG A 227 13.15 -3.91 19.28
C ARG A 227 14.65 -4.21 19.16
N GLU A 228 15.00 -5.46 18.92
CA GLU A 228 16.40 -5.88 18.75
C GLU A 228 17.03 -5.20 17.52
N TYR A 229 16.34 -5.24 16.38
CA TYR A 229 16.77 -4.56 15.16
C TYR A 229 16.98 -3.04 15.37
N TRP A 230 16.07 -2.38 16.10
CA TRP A 230 16.25 -0.98 16.47
C TRP A 230 17.52 -0.77 17.30
N ASN A 231 17.73 -1.63 18.32
CA ASN A 231 18.91 -1.52 19.18
C ASN A 231 20.21 -1.74 18.40
N ASP A 232 20.21 -2.66 17.42
CA ASP A 232 21.34 -2.90 16.52
C ASP A 232 21.65 -1.67 15.66
N CYS A 233 20.63 -0.99 15.12
CA CYS A 233 20.83 0.27 14.40
C CYS A 233 21.46 1.35 15.28
N ILE A 234 20.94 1.56 16.49
CA ILE A 234 21.52 2.54 17.45
C ILE A 234 22.97 2.17 17.81
N ALA A 235 23.25 0.90 18.08
CA ALA A 235 24.60 0.45 18.45
C ALA A 235 25.61 0.59 17.30
N ARG A 236 25.17 0.37 16.06
CA ARG A 236 25.99 0.50 14.85
C ARG A 236 26.28 1.95 14.47
N TYR A 237 25.35 2.87 14.78
CA TYR A 237 25.42 4.28 14.40
C TYR A 237 25.24 5.21 15.62
N PRO A 238 26.15 5.15 16.63
CA PRO A 238 25.97 5.84 17.92
C PRO A 238 26.01 7.37 17.83
N ASP A 239 26.60 7.93 16.77
CA ASP A 239 26.76 9.37 16.58
C ASP A 239 25.60 10.02 15.82
N VAL A 240 24.58 9.25 15.42
CA VAL A 240 23.41 9.78 14.70
C VAL A 240 22.49 10.49 15.70
N ASP A 241 22.18 11.76 15.41
CA ASP A 241 21.13 12.51 16.11
C ASP A 241 19.76 11.99 15.64
N VAL A 242 19.27 10.92 16.29
CA VAL A 242 18.00 10.28 15.94
C VAL A 242 16.91 10.64 16.93
N THR A 243 15.75 11.03 16.40
CA THR A 243 14.51 11.21 17.17
C THR A 243 13.49 10.14 16.77
N TYR A 244 13.17 9.21 17.68
CA TYR A 244 12.11 8.25 17.48
C TYR A 244 10.79 8.81 18.01
N HIS A 245 9.83 9.02 17.12
CA HIS A 245 8.52 9.61 17.42
C HIS A 245 7.44 8.56 17.77
N GLY A 246 7.73 7.27 17.61
CA GLY A 246 6.72 6.23 17.80
C GLY A 246 5.72 6.16 16.65
N PHE A 247 4.58 5.51 16.90
CA PHE A 247 3.45 5.46 15.98
C PHE A 247 2.60 6.72 16.17
N LEU A 248 2.50 7.53 15.14
CA LEU A 248 1.82 8.83 15.17
C LEU A 248 0.48 8.75 14.43
N ASP A 249 -0.49 9.57 14.86
CA ASP A 249 -1.65 9.88 14.03
C ASP A 249 -1.25 10.60 12.74
N GLN A 250 -2.10 10.53 11.71
CA GLN A 250 -1.80 11.05 10.39
C GLN A 250 -1.43 12.55 10.38
N ALA A 251 -2.13 13.38 11.17
CA ALA A 251 -1.88 14.82 11.20
C ALA A 251 -0.52 15.14 11.86
N THR A 252 -0.17 14.43 12.91
CA THR A 252 1.12 14.57 13.60
C THR A 252 2.26 14.05 12.74
N LEU A 253 2.10 12.87 12.11
CA LEU A 253 3.07 12.32 11.16
C LEU A 253 3.35 13.32 10.02
N HIS A 254 2.29 13.86 9.43
CA HIS A 254 2.42 14.85 8.37
C HIS A 254 3.23 16.08 8.83
N ARG A 255 3.00 16.60 10.05
CA ARG A 255 3.78 17.73 10.59
C ARG A 255 5.27 17.42 10.74
N VAL A 256 5.63 16.20 11.13
CA VAL A 256 7.03 15.77 11.21
C VAL A 256 7.63 15.71 9.81
N VAL A 257 7.03 14.95 8.89
CA VAL A 257 7.58 14.68 7.55
C VAL A 257 7.70 15.95 6.72
N ARG A 258 6.67 16.82 6.69
CA ARG A 258 6.71 18.05 5.89
C ARG A 258 7.82 19.02 6.33
N ASN A 259 8.30 18.90 7.58
CA ASN A 259 9.37 19.73 8.11
C ASN A 259 10.77 19.19 7.78
N THR A 260 10.91 18.04 7.14
CA THR A 260 12.20 17.49 6.72
C THR A 260 12.54 17.86 5.28
N THR A 261 13.84 17.92 4.96
CA THR A 261 14.32 18.19 3.58
C THR A 261 13.97 17.07 2.63
N ALA A 262 13.99 15.83 3.12
CA ALA A 262 13.61 14.63 2.36
C ALA A 262 13.04 13.55 3.29
N MET A 263 12.21 12.66 2.74
CA MET A 263 11.90 11.38 3.33
C MET A 263 12.69 10.29 2.61
N LEU A 264 13.37 9.43 3.39
CA LEU A 264 14.03 8.24 2.86
C LEU A 264 13.08 7.05 2.88
N MET A 265 13.04 6.30 1.78
CA MET A 265 12.28 5.08 1.65
C MET A 265 13.19 3.97 1.12
N THR A 266 13.66 3.13 2.03
CA THR A 266 14.76 2.19 1.84
C THR A 266 14.37 0.71 2.06
N PRO A 267 13.23 0.22 1.52
CA PRO A 267 12.81 -1.14 1.79
C PRO A 267 13.77 -2.17 1.20
N HIS A 268 13.99 -3.28 1.93
CA HIS A 268 14.76 -4.44 1.48
C HIS A 268 13.84 -5.55 0.92
N TRP A 269 12.65 -5.19 0.55
CA TRP A 269 11.65 -6.04 -0.10
C TRP A 269 10.93 -5.25 -1.18
N VAL A 270 10.18 -5.92 -2.05
CA VAL A 270 9.37 -5.23 -3.06
C VAL A 270 8.14 -4.63 -2.41
N GLU A 271 8.16 -3.31 -2.17
CA GLU A 271 7.00 -2.57 -1.65
C GLU A 271 5.90 -2.52 -2.71
N ALA A 272 4.71 -3.01 -2.40
CA ALA A 272 3.62 -3.10 -3.38
C ALA A 272 3.14 -1.71 -3.86
N PHE A 273 3.12 -0.71 -2.97
CA PHE A 273 2.73 0.65 -3.31
C PHE A 273 3.63 1.70 -2.63
N GLY A 274 3.48 1.90 -1.32
CA GLY A 274 4.20 2.93 -0.57
C GLY A 274 3.33 4.14 -0.24
N ASN A 275 2.28 3.97 0.55
CA ASN A 275 1.39 5.08 0.97
C ASN A 275 2.16 6.25 1.58
N THR A 276 3.17 5.97 2.41
CA THR A 276 4.00 7.02 3.03
C THR A 276 4.74 7.88 2.00
N CYS A 277 5.06 7.31 0.81
CA CYS A 277 5.65 8.06 -0.28
C CYS A 277 4.69 9.16 -0.78
N ILE A 278 3.47 8.80 -1.16
CA ILE A 278 2.50 9.80 -1.65
C ILE A 278 2.08 10.79 -0.57
N GLU A 279 2.05 10.38 0.69
CA GLU A 279 1.79 11.23 1.85
C GLU A 279 2.90 12.28 2.05
N ALA A 280 4.16 11.89 1.92
CA ALA A 280 5.29 12.82 1.96
C ALA A 280 5.24 13.81 0.78
N LEU A 281 5.04 13.30 -0.44
CA LEU A 281 4.88 14.12 -1.64
C LEU A 281 3.72 15.11 -1.51
N ALA A 282 2.60 14.71 -0.89
CA ALA A 282 1.44 15.56 -0.64
C ALA A 282 1.77 16.75 0.27
N GLY A 283 2.68 16.60 1.22
CA GLY A 283 3.21 17.69 2.05
C GLY A 283 4.26 18.55 1.35
N GLY A 284 4.64 18.20 0.13
CA GLY A 284 5.75 18.83 -0.61
C GLY A 284 7.12 18.31 -0.21
N THR A 285 7.21 17.20 0.54
CA THR A 285 8.50 16.61 0.92
C THR A 285 8.97 15.67 -0.19
N PRO A 286 10.10 15.97 -0.86
CA PRO A 286 10.67 15.07 -1.84
C PRO A 286 11.05 13.73 -1.21
N VAL A 287 10.88 12.64 -1.99
CA VAL A 287 11.20 11.30 -1.52
C VAL A 287 12.44 10.77 -2.23
N ILE A 288 13.37 10.23 -1.47
CA ILE A 288 14.50 9.48 -2.02
C ILE A 288 14.25 8.01 -1.72
N ALA A 289 14.07 7.22 -2.77
CA ALA A 289 13.68 5.83 -2.66
C ALA A 289 14.58 4.90 -3.47
N TYR A 290 14.62 3.64 -3.08
CA TYR A 290 15.16 2.60 -3.95
C TYR A 290 14.29 2.46 -5.20
N ASN A 291 14.95 2.33 -6.36
CA ASN A 291 14.28 2.11 -7.65
C ASN A 291 13.77 0.68 -7.76
N GLU A 292 12.84 0.32 -6.86
CA GLU A 292 12.27 -1.01 -6.75
C GLU A 292 10.83 -0.91 -6.21
N GLY A 293 9.94 -1.76 -6.74
CA GLY A 293 8.55 -1.80 -6.30
C GLY A 293 7.78 -0.52 -6.55
N GLY A 294 6.71 -0.30 -5.78
CA GLY A 294 5.84 0.87 -5.91
C GLY A 294 6.54 2.22 -5.89
N PRO A 295 7.53 2.48 -5.03
CA PRO A 295 8.24 3.75 -5.02
C PRO A 295 8.84 4.16 -6.36
N SER A 296 9.28 3.20 -7.19
CA SER A 296 9.80 3.46 -8.53
C SER A 296 8.76 4.08 -9.48
N GLU A 297 7.48 3.85 -9.21
CA GLU A 297 6.37 4.43 -9.97
C GLU A 297 5.81 5.72 -9.35
N LEU A 298 6.03 5.93 -8.05
CA LEU A 298 5.49 7.08 -7.33
C LEU A 298 6.41 8.29 -7.43
N VAL A 299 7.72 8.08 -7.35
CA VAL A 299 8.73 9.15 -7.44
C VAL A 299 9.06 9.41 -8.91
N GLN A 300 8.99 10.67 -9.31
CA GLN A 300 9.53 11.12 -10.60
C GLN A 300 10.97 11.57 -10.37
N ASP A 301 11.92 10.76 -10.86
CA ASP A 301 13.35 10.97 -10.65
C ASP A 301 13.83 12.35 -11.13
N GLY A 302 14.60 13.03 -10.30
CA GLY A 302 15.09 14.38 -10.55
C GLY A 302 14.05 15.49 -10.52
N VAL A 303 12.77 15.17 -10.20
CA VAL A 303 11.65 16.14 -10.20
C VAL A 303 10.93 16.18 -8.87
N SER A 304 10.38 15.06 -8.41
CA SER A 304 9.66 14.96 -7.13
C SER A 304 10.49 14.29 -6.03
N GLY A 305 11.67 13.81 -6.38
CA GLY A 305 12.60 13.09 -5.52
C GLY A 305 13.72 12.48 -6.34
N TYR A 306 14.38 11.48 -5.80
CA TYR A 306 15.40 10.70 -6.50
C TYR A 306 15.15 9.20 -6.33
N LEU A 307 15.40 8.46 -7.41
CA LEU A 307 15.42 6.99 -7.43
C LEU A 307 16.88 6.52 -7.50
N VAL A 308 17.27 5.65 -6.57
CA VAL A 308 18.63 5.14 -6.48
C VAL A 308 18.64 3.61 -6.55
N PRO A 309 19.74 2.97 -6.97
CA PRO A 309 19.82 1.51 -6.96
C PRO A 309 19.57 0.95 -5.55
N PRO A 310 18.87 -0.21 -5.43
CA PRO A 310 18.62 -0.84 -4.15
C PRO A 310 19.91 -1.10 -3.36
N ARG A 311 19.92 -0.74 -2.07
CA ARG A 311 21.04 -0.92 -1.13
C ARG A 311 22.33 -0.16 -1.49
N ASP A 312 22.26 0.80 -2.41
CA ASP A 312 23.39 1.67 -2.74
C ASP A 312 23.38 2.91 -1.82
N ILE A 313 24.12 2.79 -0.69
CA ILE A 313 24.22 3.86 0.31
C ILE A 313 24.97 5.08 -0.22
N ASP A 314 25.88 4.90 -1.18
CA ASP A 314 26.64 6.02 -1.77
C ASP A 314 25.71 6.85 -2.67
N ALA A 315 24.94 6.19 -3.54
CA ALA A 315 23.93 6.85 -4.37
C ALA A 315 22.84 7.52 -3.50
N LEU A 316 22.37 6.85 -2.44
CA LEU A 316 21.40 7.40 -1.49
C LEU A 316 21.92 8.66 -0.79
N THR A 317 23.20 8.63 -0.35
CA THR A 317 23.88 9.77 0.28
C THR A 317 23.99 10.95 -0.70
N GLU A 318 24.39 10.68 -1.95
CA GLU A 318 24.53 11.72 -2.96
C GLU A 318 23.16 12.32 -3.36
N ALA A 319 22.12 11.52 -3.42
CA ALA A 319 20.75 12.00 -3.65
C ALA A 319 20.30 12.99 -2.54
N VAL A 320 20.62 12.69 -1.27
CA VAL A 320 20.32 13.61 -0.16
C VAL A 320 21.10 14.94 -0.29
N ARG A 321 22.39 14.91 -0.70
CA ARG A 321 23.16 16.14 -0.93
C ARG A 321 22.54 17.05 -1.98
N ARG A 322 21.92 16.46 -2.98
CA ARG A 322 21.33 17.18 -4.13
C ARG A 322 19.88 17.57 -3.91
N ILE A 323 19.24 17.12 -2.83
CA ILE A 323 17.78 17.24 -2.66
C ILE A 323 17.28 18.70 -2.69
N ASN A 324 18.10 19.65 -2.19
CA ASN A 324 17.77 21.06 -2.19
C ASN A 324 17.77 21.72 -3.59
N GLN A 325 18.19 20.99 -4.64
CA GLN A 325 18.07 21.43 -6.05
C GLN A 325 16.65 21.25 -6.58
N LEU A 326 15.83 20.44 -5.92
CA LEU A 326 14.46 20.18 -6.33
C LEU A 326 13.50 21.23 -5.77
N ASP A 327 12.52 21.60 -6.59
CA ASP A 327 11.39 22.42 -6.13
C ASP A 327 10.36 21.53 -5.44
N ARG A 328 10.14 21.75 -4.17
CA ARG A 328 9.14 21.01 -3.35
C ARG A 328 7.71 21.05 -3.93
N ARG A 329 7.39 22.09 -4.72
CA ARG A 329 6.09 22.17 -5.43
C ARG A 329 5.91 21.04 -6.42
N ASN A 330 6.99 20.52 -7.01
CA ASN A 330 6.92 19.38 -7.91
C ASN A 330 6.56 18.08 -7.17
N ALA A 331 7.02 17.91 -5.94
CA ALA A 331 6.59 16.80 -5.08
C ALA A 331 5.07 16.88 -4.84
N ARG A 332 4.54 18.04 -4.45
CA ARG A 332 3.09 18.26 -4.30
C ARG A 332 2.32 17.98 -5.58
N LYS A 333 2.79 18.50 -6.72
CA LYS A 333 2.17 18.27 -8.03
C LYS A 333 2.16 16.78 -8.42
N ARG A 334 3.21 16.02 -8.05
CA ARG A 334 3.24 14.57 -8.27
C ARG A 334 2.15 13.87 -7.47
N ALA A 335 1.94 14.25 -6.20
CA ALA A 335 0.89 13.67 -5.36
C ALA A 335 -0.52 13.90 -5.91
N GLU A 336 -0.78 14.97 -6.67
CA GLU A 336 -2.09 15.25 -7.28
C GLU A 336 -2.55 14.14 -8.25
N GLN A 337 -1.61 13.38 -8.83
CA GLN A 337 -1.91 12.25 -9.69
C GLN A 337 -2.48 11.05 -8.91
N PHE A 338 -2.29 11.07 -7.59
CA PHE A 338 -2.78 10.06 -6.65
C PHE A 338 -3.87 10.61 -5.73
N SER A 339 -4.65 11.61 -6.21
CA SER A 339 -5.78 12.15 -5.45
C SER A 339 -6.82 11.07 -5.18
N LEU A 340 -7.59 11.26 -4.10
CA LEU A 340 -8.68 10.34 -3.75
C LEU A 340 -9.71 10.19 -4.87
N GLU A 341 -9.96 11.26 -5.64
CA GLU A 341 -10.91 11.20 -6.76
C GLU A 341 -10.42 10.25 -7.86
N ARG A 342 -9.16 10.37 -8.27
CA ARG A 342 -8.56 9.46 -9.25
C ARG A 342 -8.44 8.02 -8.74
N PHE A 343 -8.22 7.87 -7.45
CA PHE A 343 -8.22 6.57 -6.78
C PHE A 343 -9.59 5.90 -6.86
N ALA A 344 -10.66 6.63 -6.52
CA ALA A 344 -12.02 6.13 -6.63
C ALA A 344 -12.41 5.81 -8.09
N ASP A 345 -12.00 6.65 -9.07
CA ASP A 345 -12.25 6.39 -10.49
C ASP A 345 -11.66 5.04 -10.95
N ARG A 346 -10.43 4.70 -10.48
CA ARG A 346 -9.79 3.42 -10.80
C ARG A 346 -10.55 2.24 -10.20
N TYR A 347 -11.01 2.37 -8.96
CA TYR A 347 -11.80 1.32 -8.31
C TYR A 347 -13.18 1.13 -8.94
N GLU A 348 -13.87 2.21 -9.32
CA GLU A 348 -15.14 2.11 -10.05
C GLU A 348 -14.96 1.36 -11.37
N ARG A 349 -13.89 1.64 -12.12
CA ARG A 349 -13.56 0.90 -13.35
C ARG A 349 -13.29 -0.57 -13.06
N PHE A 350 -12.51 -0.88 -12.03
CA PHE A 350 -12.24 -2.27 -11.65
C PHE A 350 -13.53 -3.02 -11.28
N ILE A 351 -14.41 -2.41 -10.48
CA ILE A 351 -15.69 -2.98 -10.12
C ILE A 351 -16.55 -3.27 -11.39
N GLU A 352 -16.57 -2.35 -12.35
CA GLU A 352 -17.26 -2.56 -13.62
C GLU A 352 -16.64 -3.70 -14.45
N HIS A 353 -15.31 -3.85 -14.45
CA HIS A 353 -14.61 -4.98 -15.07
C HIS A 353 -14.98 -6.32 -14.43
N VAL A 354 -15.06 -6.37 -13.11
CA VAL A 354 -15.46 -7.57 -12.37
C VAL A 354 -16.91 -7.98 -12.70
N ILE A 355 -17.81 -7.00 -12.86
CA ILE A 355 -19.25 -7.27 -13.11
C ILE A 355 -19.50 -7.67 -14.56
N TYR A 356 -18.87 -7.02 -15.54
CA TYR A 356 -19.25 -7.15 -16.96
C TYR A 356 -18.19 -7.79 -17.85
N GLY A 357 -17.00 -8.06 -17.31
CA GLY A 357 -15.84 -8.39 -18.13
C GLY A 357 -15.20 -7.14 -18.75
N SER A 358 -14.07 -7.32 -19.43
CA SER A 358 -13.37 -6.19 -20.05
C SER A 358 -14.22 -5.60 -21.18
N PRO A 359 -14.46 -4.29 -21.22
CA PRO A 359 -14.89 -3.65 -22.45
C PRO A 359 -13.76 -3.84 -23.50
N GLU A 360 -14.13 -3.95 -24.78
CA GLU A 360 -13.18 -4.09 -25.91
C GLU A 360 -12.21 -2.90 -26.06
N THR A 361 -12.38 -1.85 -25.26
CA THR A 361 -11.53 -0.66 -25.26
C THR A 361 -10.33 -0.85 -24.32
N PRO A 362 -9.10 -0.65 -24.79
CA PRO A 362 -7.94 -0.58 -23.90
C PRO A 362 -8.19 0.48 -22.84
N VAL A 363 -8.03 0.13 -21.58
CA VAL A 363 -8.14 1.09 -20.48
C VAL A 363 -7.00 2.08 -20.64
N ASP A 364 -7.34 3.36 -20.67
CA ASP A 364 -6.35 4.44 -20.73
C ASP A 364 -5.56 4.49 -19.41
N TRP A 365 -4.40 3.84 -19.42
CA TRP A 365 -3.49 3.71 -18.30
C TRP A 365 -2.42 4.81 -18.37
N GLU A 366 -2.81 6.08 -18.36
CA GLU A 366 -1.85 7.19 -18.48
C GLU A 366 -0.63 7.08 -17.56
N LEU A 367 -0.80 6.53 -16.35
CA LEU A 367 0.31 6.26 -15.44
C LEU A 367 1.03 4.96 -15.77
N GLN A 368 0.30 3.93 -16.20
CA GLN A 368 0.80 2.59 -16.48
C GLN A 368 1.56 2.55 -17.81
N ALA A 369 1.04 3.21 -18.86
CA ALA A 369 1.65 3.24 -20.19
C ALA A 369 3.02 3.96 -20.24
N SER A 370 3.37 4.73 -19.22
CA SER A 370 4.68 5.42 -19.12
C SER A 370 5.73 4.64 -18.33
N HIS A 371 5.39 3.45 -17.78
CA HIS A 371 6.30 2.70 -16.93
C HIS A 371 7.01 1.57 -17.71
N PRO A 372 8.33 1.36 -17.52
CA PRO A 372 9.10 0.35 -18.26
C PRO A 372 8.66 -1.10 -18.03
N HIS A 373 7.87 -1.40 -17.02
CA HIS A 373 7.31 -2.73 -16.73
C HIS A 373 5.92 -2.95 -17.37
N CYS A 374 5.29 -1.92 -17.88
CA CYS A 374 4.05 -1.94 -18.65
C CYS A 374 4.21 -1.29 -19.99
#